data_5b58820211df47497253796865152a56
#
_entry.id   5b58820211df47497253796865152a56
#
_cell.length_a   1.000
_cell.length_b   1.000
_cell.length_c   1.000
_cell.angle_alpha   90.00
_cell.angle_beta   90.00
_cell.angle_gamma   90.00
#
_symmetry.space_group_name_H-M   'P 1'
#
loop_
_entity.id
_entity.type
_entity.pdbx_description
1 polymer ?
#
loop_
_entity_poly.entity_id
_entity_poly.type
_entity_poly.pdbx_seq_one_letter_code
_entity_poly.pdbx_strand_id
1 'polypeptide(L)'
;HNGGAADSSHDGIHTFHIGKNARVRYVEKHYGEGDGMGKRVMNPTTVVEIAEGGYMEMDTVQIRGIDSTHRVTAGKLGKDATLIIREKIMTHGQQRATTDFKVDLDGEGSSANVISRSVAKNKSYQLFKSVINGNNRCAGHSECDAIIMDEATVSAVPEITANNIDASLIHEA
;
A
#
# COMPACT_ATOMS: atom_id res chain seq x y z
N HIS A 1 13.48 6.10 -11.24
CA HIS A 1 13.36 7.55 -11.29
C HIS A 1 13.16 8.02 -12.74
N ASN A 2 11.99 8.46 -13.09
CA ASN A 2 11.67 8.96 -14.42
C ASN A 2 11.32 10.45 -14.33
N GLY A 3 12.23 11.30 -14.75
CA GLY A 3 11.97 12.72 -14.93
C GLY A 3 12.13 13.08 -16.39
N GLY A 4 11.14 13.70 -16.98
CA GLY A 4 11.21 14.10 -18.37
C GLY A 4 9.92 14.69 -18.89
N ALA A 5 9.95 15.32 -20.05
CA ALA A 5 8.81 15.96 -20.69
C ALA A 5 8.02 15.00 -21.58
N ALA A 6 8.50 13.78 -21.82
CA ALA A 6 7.81 12.76 -22.61
C ALA A 6 6.98 11.84 -21.74
N ASP A 7 6.08 11.09 -22.35
CA ASP A 7 5.35 10.04 -21.66
C ASP A 7 6.34 9.01 -21.09
N SER A 8 6.13 8.61 -19.84
CA SER A 8 6.98 7.61 -19.21
C SER A 8 6.13 6.65 -18.39
N SER A 9 6.58 5.40 -18.31
CA SER A 9 5.96 4.40 -17.46
C SER A 9 7.04 3.66 -16.68
N HIS A 10 6.69 3.24 -15.46
CA HIS A 10 7.55 2.42 -14.63
C HIS A 10 6.73 1.28 -14.05
N ASP A 11 7.01 0.08 -14.51
CA ASP A 11 6.37 -1.14 -14.04
C ASP A 11 7.48 -2.05 -13.50
N GLY A 12 7.59 -2.14 -12.18
CA GLY A 12 8.59 -2.95 -11.53
C GLY A 12 7.97 -3.96 -10.59
N ILE A 13 8.61 -5.10 -10.45
CA ILE A 13 8.23 -6.10 -9.46
C ILE A 13 9.35 -6.22 -8.44
N HIS A 14 9.02 -5.96 -7.17
CA HIS A 14 9.94 -6.12 -6.05
C HIS A 14 9.45 -7.27 -5.19
N THR A 15 10.31 -8.23 -4.93
CA THR A 15 9.99 -9.37 -4.08
C THR A 15 10.89 -9.37 -2.85
N PHE A 16 10.26 -9.45 -1.68
CA PHE A 16 10.95 -9.51 -0.40
C PHE A 16 10.68 -10.86 0.25
N HIS A 17 11.75 -11.58 0.58
CA HIS A 17 11.69 -12.78 1.39
C HIS A 17 12.33 -12.47 2.74
N ILE A 18 11.50 -12.31 3.76
CA ILE A 18 11.97 -12.02 5.11
C ILE A 18 12.14 -13.33 5.85
N GLY A 19 13.39 -13.65 6.19
CA GLY A 19 13.72 -14.91 6.86
C GLY A 19 13.21 -14.98 8.30
N LYS A 20 13.32 -16.16 8.89
CA LYS A 20 12.90 -16.42 10.26
C LYS A 20 13.56 -15.43 11.22
N ASN A 21 12.75 -14.77 12.04
CA ASN A 21 13.16 -13.78 13.04
C ASN A 21 13.94 -12.57 12.48
N ALA A 22 13.97 -12.39 11.17
CA ALA A 22 14.61 -11.22 10.56
C ALA A 22 13.75 -9.99 10.73
N ARG A 23 14.38 -8.81 10.79
CA ARG A 23 13.70 -7.52 10.88
C ARG A 23 14.17 -6.63 9.75
N VAL A 24 13.22 -6.11 8.96
CA VAL A 24 13.53 -5.27 7.81
C VAL A 24 12.65 -4.03 7.85
N ARG A 25 13.23 -2.88 7.58
CA ARG A 25 12.50 -1.66 7.29
C ARG A 25 12.83 -1.21 5.87
N TYR A 26 11.80 -1.06 5.06
CA TYR A 26 11.92 -0.61 3.68
C TYR A 26 11.23 0.74 3.54
N VAL A 27 11.95 1.71 2.98
CA VAL A 27 11.43 3.06 2.75
C VAL A 27 11.51 3.36 1.27
N GLU A 28 10.38 3.73 0.69
CA GLU A 28 10.27 4.08 -0.72
C GLU A 28 9.69 5.50 -0.84
N LYS A 29 10.40 6.36 -1.55
CA LYS A 29 9.97 7.73 -1.76
C LYS A 29 9.91 8.04 -3.25
N HIS A 30 8.75 8.52 -3.70
CA HIS A 30 8.54 8.93 -5.07
C HIS A 30 8.24 10.43 -5.12
N TYR A 31 9.22 11.18 -5.59
CA TYR A 31 9.09 12.61 -5.87
C TYR A 31 9.19 12.78 -7.37
N GLY A 32 8.07 13.07 -8.00
CA GLY A 32 8.10 13.44 -9.41
C GLY A 32 8.61 14.87 -9.58
N GLU A 33 9.50 15.08 -10.54
CA GLU A 33 10.01 16.40 -10.91
C GLU A 33 9.60 16.76 -12.33
N GLY A 34 9.41 18.04 -12.55
CA GLY A 34 9.18 18.60 -13.86
C GLY A 34 7.72 18.82 -14.22
N ASP A 35 7.51 19.86 -15.01
CA ASP A 35 6.21 20.25 -15.55
C ASP A 35 6.05 19.73 -16.98
N GLY A 36 6.54 18.51 -17.21
CA GLY A 36 6.48 17.89 -18.53
C GLY A 36 5.04 17.76 -19.01
N MET A 37 4.85 18.02 -20.30
CA MET A 37 3.55 17.87 -20.94
C MET A 37 3.18 16.40 -21.17
N GLY A 38 4.11 15.47 -20.93
CA GLY A 38 3.91 14.05 -21.07
C GLY A 38 3.20 13.45 -19.87
N LYS A 39 2.53 12.34 -20.11
CA LYS A 39 1.86 11.57 -19.07
C LYS A 39 2.85 10.66 -18.35
N ARG A 40 2.82 10.69 -17.03
CA ARG A 40 3.67 9.83 -16.18
C ARG A 40 2.84 8.78 -15.51
N VAL A 41 3.22 7.52 -15.71
CA VAL A 41 2.52 6.36 -15.19
C VAL A 41 3.49 5.51 -14.37
N MET A 42 3.06 5.07 -13.20
CA MET A 42 3.85 4.18 -12.35
C MET A 42 2.95 3.08 -11.80
N ASN A 43 3.30 1.82 -12.10
CA ASN A 43 2.52 0.65 -11.68
C ASN A 43 3.41 -0.39 -10.99
N PRO A 44 3.96 -0.09 -9.81
CA PRO A 44 4.83 -1.03 -9.11
C PRO A 44 4.04 -2.16 -8.46
N THR A 45 4.63 -3.35 -8.46
CA THR A 45 4.11 -4.51 -7.74
C THR A 45 5.14 -4.94 -6.70
N THR A 46 4.70 -5.12 -5.47
CA THR A 46 5.53 -5.59 -4.38
C THR A 46 4.94 -6.86 -3.81
N VAL A 47 5.77 -7.89 -3.68
CA VAL A 47 5.40 -9.17 -3.07
C VAL A 47 6.25 -9.38 -1.84
N VAL A 48 5.63 -9.69 -0.72
CA VAL A 48 6.30 -9.88 0.56
C VAL A 48 5.93 -11.25 1.12
N GLU A 49 6.94 -12.04 1.44
CA GLU A 49 6.76 -13.29 2.17
C GLU A 49 7.57 -13.19 3.46
N ILE A 50 6.91 -13.37 4.60
CA ILE A 50 7.54 -13.27 5.91
C ILE A 50 7.47 -14.61 6.61
N ALA A 51 8.65 -15.19 6.89
CA ALA A 51 8.76 -16.46 7.61
C ALA A 51 8.49 -16.28 9.11
N GLU A 52 8.45 -17.38 9.84
CA GLU A 52 8.16 -17.40 11.28
C GLU A 52 8.96 -16.35 12.06
N GLY A 53 8.26 -15.54 12.82
CA GLY A 53 8.85 -14.51 13.67
C GLY A 53 9.47 -13.33 12.92
N GLY A 54 9.38 -13.31 11.59
CA GLY A 54 9.91 -12.21 10.79
C GLY A 54 9.07 -10.93 10.96
N TYR A 55 9.70 -9.80 10.74
CA TYR A 55 9.09 -8.49 10.93
C TYR A 55 9.49 -7.56 9.79
N MET A 56 8.50 -6.93 9.17
CA MET A 56 8.76 -5.94 8.13
C MET A 56 7.92 -4.69 8.30
N GLU A 57 8.58 -3.54 8.19
CA GLU A 57 7.92 -2.24 8.03
C GLU A 57 8.15 -1.73 6.62
N MET A 58 7.10 -1.26 5.97
CA MET A 58 7.16 -0.61 4.66
C MET A 58 6.59 0.79 4.79
N ASP A 59 7.41 1.79 4.54
CA ASP A 59 6.99 3.19 4.50
C ASP A 59 7.09 3.69 3.06
N THR A 60 5.96 4.06 2.46
CA THR A 60 5.92 4.61 1.12
C THR A 60 5.39 6.02 1.13
N VAL A 61 6.05 6.90 0.40
CA VAL A 61 5.66 8.30 0.25
C VAL A 61 5.61 8.63 -1.24
N GLN A 62 4.47 9.13 -1.70
CA GLN A 62 4.29 9.58 -3.07
C GLN A 62 3.82 11.03 -3.07
N ILE A 63 4.65 11.92 -3.57
CA ILE A 63 4.39 13.35 -3.62
C ILE A 63 4.68 13.83 -5.03
N ARG A 64 3.69 14.43 -5.69
CA ARG A 64 3.72 15.10 -7.00
C ARG A 64 4.46 14.36 -8.15
N GLY A 65 4.19 14.78 -9.36
CA GLY A 65 4.88 14.36 -10.57
C GLY A 65 4.48 13.01 -11.16
N ILE A 66 3.50 12.33 -10.57
CA ILE A 66 2.97 11.06 -11.08
C ILE A 66 1.51 11.28 -11.46
N ASP A 67 1.21 11.16 -12.74
CA ASP A 67 -0.15 11.39 -13.26
C ASP A 67 -1.09 10.25 -12.98
N SER A 68 -0.57 9.02 -13.04
CA SER A 68 -1.34 7.82 -12.75
C SER A 68 -0.46 6.79 -12.04
N THR A 69 -0.95 6.27 -10.94
CA THR A 69 -0.28 5.23 -10.17
C THR A 69 -1.25 4.11 -9.88
N HIS A 70 -0.84 2.88 -10.11
CA HIS A 70 -1.52 1.70 -9.61
C HIS A 70 -0.50 0.81 -8.91
N ARG A 71 -0.44 0.91 -7.61
CA ARG A 71 0.48 0.14 -6.76
C ARG A 71 -0.23 -1.09 -6.24
N VAL A 72 0.38 -2.24 -6.43
CA VAL A 72 -0.11 -3.51 -5.89
C VAL A 72 0.89 -4.05 -4.88
N THR A 73 0.42 -4.41 -3.70
CA THR A 73 1.24 -5.03 -2.66
C THR A 73 0.55 -6.28 -2.15
N ALA A 74 1.23 -7.40 -2.21
CA ALA A 74 0.73 -8.68 -1.72
C ALA A 74 1.67 -9.22 -0.64
N GLY A 75 1.11 -9.54 0.52
CA GLY A 75 1.87 -10.09 1.65
C GLY A 75 1.34 -11.45 2.07
N LYS A 76 2.25 -12.34 2.45
CA LYS A 76 1.93 -13.65 3.00
C LYS A 76 2.75 -13.88 4.25
N LEU A 77 2.09 -14.09 5.37
CA LEU A 77 2.72 -14.11 6.68
C LEU A 77 2.63 -15.49 7.33
N GLY A 78 3.79 -15.98 7.75
CA GLY A 78 3.90 -17.19 8.52
C GLY A 78 3.65 -16.97 10.03
N LYS A 79 3.91 -17.99 10.81
CA LYS A 79 3.68 -17.99 12.27
C LYS A 79 4.41 -16.81 12.93
N ASP A 80 3.69 -16.06 13.78
CA ASP A 80 4.22 -14.92 14.54
C ASP A 80 4.91 -13.86 13.69
N ALA A 81 4.64 -13.84 12.39
CA ALA A 81 5.17 -12.82 11.48
C ALA A 81 4.36 -11.53 11.56
N THR A 82 5.03 -10.40 11.34
CA THR A 82 4.42 -9.07 11.42
C THR A 82 4.73 -8.26 10.17
N LEU A 83 3.71 -7.63 9.61
CA LEU A 83 3.85 -6.68 8.48
C LEU A 83 3.15 -5.38 8.84
N ILE A 84 3.89 -4.29 8.75
CA ILE A 84 3.34 -2.94 8.93
C ILE A 84 3.58 -2.16 7.65
N ILE A 85 2.51 -1.66 7.05
CA ILE A 85 2.56 -0.84 5.84
C ILE A 85 2.00 0.54 6.18
N ARG A 86 2.81 1.57 5.94
CA ARG A 86 2.40 2.96 6.07
C ARG A 86 2.57 3.64 4.73
N GLU A 87 1.50 4.24 4.24
CA GLU A 87 1.47 4.92 2.96
C GLU A 87 1.09 6.37 3.16
N LYS A 88 1.82 7.27 2.51
CA LYS A 88 1.46 8.69 2.43
C LYS A 88 1.36 9.08 0.96
N ILE A 89 0.19 9.57 0.55
CA ILE A 89 -0.07 9.94 -0.84
C ILE A 89 -0.63 11.36 -0.91
N MET A 90 -0.06 12.16 -1.80
CA MET A 90 -0.62 13.46 -2.17
C MET A 90 -0.94 13.47 -3.65
N THR A 91 -2.16 13.82 -3.98
CA THR A 91 -2.60 13.99 -5.36
C THR A 91 -3.19 15.38 -5.59
N HIS A 92 -2.97 15.92 -6.77
CA HIS A 92 -3.52 17.21 -7.21
C HIS A 92 -3.81 17.18 -8.70
N GLY A 93 -4.37 18.29 -9.22
CA GLY A 93 -4.72 18.35 -10.64
C GLY A 93 -5.75 17.28 -10.99
N GLN A 94 -5.44 16.49 -12.00
CA GLN A 94 -6.26 15.36 -12.41
C GLN A 94 -5.55 14.02 -12.18
N GLN A 95 -4.62 13.99 -11.25
CA GLN A 95 -3.87 12.78 -10.93
C GLN A 95 -4.79 11.69 -10.38
N ARG A 96 -4.40 10.45 -10.63
CA ARG A 96 -5.12 9.27 -10.16
C ARG A 96 -4.15 8.34 -9.48
N ALA A 97 -4.50 7.93 -8.27
CA ALA A 97 -3.68 6.96 -7.51
C ALA A 97 -4.58 5.84 -7.00
N THR A 98 -4.24 4.62 -7.36
CA THR A 98 -4.86 3.42 -6.81
C THR A 98 -3.82 2.63 -6.04
N THR A 99 -4.15 2.27 -4.81
CA THR A 99 -3.34 1.34 -4.02
C THR A 99 -4.17 0.12 -3.68
N ASP A 100 -3.59 -1.04 -3.90
CA ASP A 100 -4.26 -2.33 -3.80
C ASP A 100 -3.41 -3.23 -2.91
N PHE A 101 -3.87 -3.46 -1.69
CA PHE A 101 -3.20 -4.29 -0.71
C PHE A 101 -3.94 -5.60 -0.53
N LYS A 102 -3.19 -6.69 -0.57
CA LYS A 102 -3.71 -8.01 -0.22
C LYS A 102 -2.77 -8.67 0.76
N VAL A 103 -3.27 -9.02 1.94
CA VAL A 103 -2.47 -9.66 2.98
C VAL A 103 -3.13 -10.95 3.41
N ASP A 104 -2.38 -12.05 3.33
CA ASP A 104 -2.80 -13.35 3.83
C ASP A 104 -2.11 -13.64 5.16
N LEU A 105 -2.90 -13.69 6.23
CA LEU A 105 -2.43 -14.01 7.58
C LEU A 105 -2.59 -15.52 7.78
N ASP A 106 -1.62 -16.28 7.28
CA ASP A 106 -1.68 -17.74 7.24
C ASP A 106 -1.15 -18.41 8.51
N GLY A 107 -0.17 -17.81 9.15
CA GLY A 107 0.44 -18.37 10.34
C GLY A 107 -0.28 -18.00 11.62
N GLU A 108 -0.28 -18.92 12.59
CA GLU A 108 -0.79 -18.62 13.92
C GLU A 108 0.02 -17.49 14.56
N GLY A 109 -0.67 -16.50 15.11
CA GLY A 109 -0.04 -15.34 15.74
C GLY A 109 0.45 -14.28 14.76
N SER A 110 0.19 -14.43 13.46
CA SER A 110 0.57 -13.41 12.47
C SER A 110 -0.26 -12.14 12.64
N SER A 111 0.33 -11.02 12.26
CA SER A 111 -0.35 -9.72 12.36
C SER A 111 0.04 -8.79 11.22
N ALA A 112 -0.92 -7.99 10.78
CA ALA A 112 -0.69 -6.97 9.76
C ALA A 112 -1.42 -5.68 10.11
N ASN A 113 -0.78 -4.57 9.78
CA ASN A 113 -1.35 -3.24 9.94
C ASN A 113 -1.09 -2.44 8.66
N VAL A 114 -2.15 -2.03 7.99
CA VAL A 114 -2.08 -1.28 6.73
C VAL A 114 -2.71 0.09 6.94
N ILE A 115 -1.89 1.13 6.92
CA ILE A 115 -2.31 2.50 7.20
C ILE A 115 -2.06 3.36 5.97
N SER A 116 -3.13 3.97 5.44
CA SER A 116 -3.02 4.95 4.36
C SER A 116 -3.45 6.33 4.87
N ARG A 117 -2.57 7.30 4.68
CA ARG A 117 -2.85 8.71 4.98
C ARG A 117 -2.64 9.53 3.74
N SER A 118 -3.64 10.30 3.36
CA SER A 118 -3.60 10.97 2.08
C SER A 118 -4.16 12.39 2.12
N VAL A 119 -3.72 13.17 1.14
CA VAL A 119 -4.29 14.47 0.81
C VAL A 119 -4.63 14.47 -0.68
N ALA A 120 -5.86 14.79 -1.01
CA ALA A 120 -6.31 14.89 -2.39
C ALA A 120 -6.88 16.29 -2.66
N LYS A 121 -6.40 16.91 -3.71
CA LYS A 121 -6.80 18.28 -4.11
C LYS A 121 -7.30 18.32 -5.54
N ASN A 122 -7.92 19.45 -5.89
CA ASN A 122 -8.41 19.79 -7.23
C ASN A 122 -9.41 18.73 -7.72
N LYS A 123 -9.15 18.11 -8.87
CA LYS A 123 -10.00 17.05 -9.43
C LYS A 123 -9.33 15.69 -9.40
N SER A 124 -8.38 15.53 -8.48
CA SER A 124 -7.67 14.26 -8.35
C SER A 124 -8.53 13.17 -7.73
N TYR A 125 -8.11 11.93 -7.95
CA TYR A 125 -8.84 10.76 -7.50
C TYR A 125 -7.88 9.77 -6.85
N GLN A 126 -8.29 9.24 -5.69
CA GLN A 126 -7.57 8.16 -5.03
C GLN A 126 -8.52 7.01 -4.73
N LEU A 127 -8.04 5.79 -4.93
CA LEU A 127 -8.73 4.57 -4.55
C LEU A 127 -7.81 3.73 -3.66
N PHE A 128 -8.26 3.47 -2.46
CA PHE A 128 -7.59 2.58 -1.52
C PHE A 128 -8.37 1.27 -1.44
N LYS A 129 -7.74 0.17 -1.85
CA LYS A 129 -8.30 -1.17 -1.74
C LYS A 129 -7.44 -1.98 -0.78
N SER A 130 -8.07 -2.65 0.16
CA SER A 130 -7.37 -3.45 1.16
C SER A 130 -8.12 -4.75 1.36
N VAL A 131 -7.45 -5.87 1.09
CA VAL A 131 -7.98 -7.21 1.34
C VAL A 131 -7.11 -7.86 2.41
N ILE A 132 -7.71 -8.22 3.53
CA ILE A 132 -7.02 -8.94 4.61
C ILE A 132 -7.75 -10.26 4.84
N ASN A 133 -7.04 -11.37 4.64
CA ASN A 133 -7.55 -12.70 4.87
C ASN A 133 -6.93 -13.28 6.15
N GLY A 134 -7.75 -13.46 7.17
CA GLY A 134 -7.34 -14.05 8.43
C GLY A 134 -7.53 -15.56 8.40
N ASN A 135 -6.48 -16.29 8.06
CA ASN A 135 -6.55 -17.74 7.81
C ASN A 135 -6.15 -18.59 9.02
N ASN A 136 -5.87 -17.96 10.14
CA ASN A 136 -5.47 -18.60 11.39
C ASN A 136 -5.84 -17.68 12.55
N ARG A 137 -5.47 -18.02 13.78
CA ARG A 137 -5.47 -17.09 14.89
C ARG A 137 -4.49 -15.97 14.56
N CYS A 138 -5.00 -14.77 14.36
CA CYS A 138 -4.21 -13.65 13.83
C CYS A 138 -4.90 -12.32 14.13
N ALA A 139 -4.21 -11.22 13.86
CA ALA A 139 -4.74 -9.88 14.00
C ALA A 139 -4.44 -9.06 12.73
N GLY A 140 -5.45 -8.41 12.19
CA GLY A 140 -5.31 -7.54 11.03
C GLY A 140 -6.05 -6.23 11.23
N HIS A 141 -5.43 -5.14 10.81
CA HIS A 141 -6.02 -3.80 10.89
C HIS A 141 -5.71 -3.05 9.60
N SER A 142 -6.73 -2.38 9.05
CA SER A 142 -6.52 -1.42 7.98
C SER A 142 -7.16 -0.08 8.33
N GLU A 143 -6.52 1.01 7.92
CA GLU A 143 -6.98 2.35 8.19
C GLU A 143 -6.74 3.23 6.98
N CYS A 144 -7.74 4.04 6.63
CA CYS A 144 -7.64 5.01 5.55
C CYS A 144 -8.11 6.37 6.05
N ASP A 145 -7.17 7.28 6.22
CA ASP A 145 -7.43 8.67 6.63
C ASP A 145 -7.10 9.60 5.47
N ALA A 146 -8.05 10.45 5.09
CA ALA A 146 -7.88 11.34 3.95
C ALA A 146 -8.34 12.76 4.27
N ILE A 147 -7.56 13.74 3.81
CA ILE A 147 -7.97 15.14 3.71
C ILE A 147 -8.34 15.39 2.26
N ILE A 148 -9.59 15.77 2.04
CA ILE A 148 -10.14 15.96 0.70
C ILE A 148 -10.48 17.44 0.51
N MET A 149 -9.93 18.03 -0.53
CA MET A 149 -10.12 19.44 -0.87
C MET A 149 -10.68 19.58 -2.28
N ASP A 150 -11.38 20.70 -2.53
CA ASP A 150 -11.94 21.03 -3.85
C ASP A 150 -12.90 19.94 -4.33
N GLU A 151 -12.74 19.49 -5.56
CA GLU A 151 -13.57 18.45 -6.17
C GLU A 151 -12.90 17.07 -6.14
N ALA A 152 -11.88 16.89 -5.31
CA ALA A 152 -11.17 15.63 -5.24
C ALA A 152 -12.03 14.51 -4.64
N THR A 153 -11.71 13.29 -4.96
CA THR A 153 -12.40 12.09 -4.48
C THR A 153 -11.43 11.09 -3.93
N VAL A 154 -11.73 10.56 -2.75
CA VAL A 154 -11.01 9.41 -2.17
C VAL A 154 -12.02 8.33 -1.83
N SER A 155 -11.82 7.15 -2.39
CA SER A 155 -12.67 5.98 -2.13
C SER A 155 -11.87 4.91 -1.41
N ALA A 156 -12.48 4.28 -0.43
CA ALA A 156 -11.90 3.14 0.29
C ALA A 156 -12.78 1.91 0.09
N VAL A 157 -12.16 0.80 -0.31
CA VAL A 157 -12.86 -0.48 -0.50
C VAL A 157 -12.13 -1.53 0.33
N PRO A 158 -12.47 -1.63 1.63
CA PRO A 158 -11.89 -2.65 2.50
C PRO A 158 -12.64 -3.97 2.35
N GLU A 159 -11.89 -5.07 2.32
CA GLU A 159 -12.43 -6.42 2.39
C GLU A 159 -11.72 -7.17 3.52
N ILE A 160 -12.49 -7.68 4.43
CA ILE A 160 -11.99 -8.43 5.58
C ILE A 160 -12.66 -9.79 5.59
N THR A 161 -11.85 -10.86 5.50
CA THR A 161 -12.37 -12.22 5.53
C THR A 161 -11.72 -13.00 6.66
N ALA A 162 -12.50 -13.32 7.67
CA ALA A 162 -12.05 -14.16 8.78
C ALA A 162 -12.37 -15.62 8.47
N ASN A 163 -11.35 -16.39 8.12
CA ASN A 163 -11.46 -17.81 7.83
C ASN A 163 -11.16 -18.69 9.06
N ASN A 164 -10.97 -18.06 10.21
CA ASN A 164 -10.70 -18.71 11.48
C ASN A 164 -11.46 -17.97 12.57
N ILE A 165 -12.02 -18.68 13.54
CA ILE A 165 -12.82 -18.10 14.62
C ILE A 165 -12.00 -17.14 15.50
N ASP A 166 -10.68 -17.34 15.55
CA ASP A 166 -9.76 -16.53 16.35
C ASP A 166 -9.06 -15.45 15.53
N ALA A 167 -9.50 -15.19 14.31
CA ALA A 167 -9.03 -14.06 13.52
C ALA A 167 -9.72 -12.77 13.98
N SER A 168 -8.92 -11.76 14.34
CA SER A 168 -9.41 -10.44 14.73
C SER A 168 -9.03 -9.42 13.66
N LEU A 169 -10.01 -8.99 12.88
CA LEU A 169 -9.79 -8.10 11.73
C LEU A 169 -10.65 -6.86 11.88
N ILE A 170 -10.02 -5.68 11.74
CA ILE A 170 -10.68 -4.39 11.92
C ILE A 170 -10.32 -3.47 10.75
N HIS A 171 -11.31 -2.73 10.25
CA HIS A 171 -11.08 -1.63 9.31
C HIS A 171 -11.61 -0.32 9.92
N GLU A 172 -10.81 0.75 9.80
CA GLU A 172 -11.14 2.10 10.21
C GLU A 172 -10.98 3.08 9.04
N ALA A 173 -11.91 4.00 8.94
CA ALA A 173 -11.90 5.03 7.89
C ALA A 173 -12.03 6.43 8.48
#